data_61dc9d3417fe27572f675f7e78a54484
#
_entry.id   61dc9d3417fe27572f675f7e78a54484
#
_cell.length_a   1.000
_cell.length_b   1.000
_cell.length_c   1.000
_cell.angle_alpha   90.00
_cell.angle_beta   90.00
_cell.angle_gamma   90.00
#
_symmetry.space_group_name_H-M   'P 1'
#
loop_
_entity.id
_entity.type
_entity.pdbx_description
1 polymer ?
#
loop_
_entity_poly.entity_id
_entity_poly.type
_entity_poly.pdbx_seq_one_letter_code
_entity_poly.pdbx_strand_id
1 'polypeptide(L)'
;MKILIINKFLYPAGGAETYLLGLGRQLQAMGHRVEYFGMDHPDRVVGNRAEAYAPRMEFHGGRLLQKLTYPVRIIYSAPARRALGRVLEDLQPDVCLLNNFNFQLTPSVILEVRNWQRKTGRDCKLIYTAHDYQLVCPNHMCRNPGTGENCERCLNGSFLHCIRGRCIHNSLPRSMLGALESTFWHGLGIYRGFDRIICCSRFLKTKLDRDPVLREKTAVLHNFVQKPQGDSREKQDYVLYFGRMTPEKGISDLLQAAAQLPHIPFLLAGSGPLEQLRQLPNVIWLGFQSGEDLKDLIRCARFTVCPSRWYENCPMSVLESISLGTPVLGADIGGIPELIRPGQTGLLFESGNANGLEQGIRQLWEDRELLARMAEACRQESFDTPRQYAENLLAMIDEIQKEEQP
;
A
#
# COMPACT_ATOMS: atom_id res chain seq x y z
N MET A 1 -19.81 -12.69 -11.59
CA MET A 1 -18.91 -13.52 -10.77
C MET A 1 -19.19 -13.29 -9.29
N LYS A 2 -18.89 -14.28 -8.44
CA LYS A 2 -18.85 -14.16 -6.98
C LYS A 2 -17.41 -13.94 -6.56
N ILE A 3 -17.14 -12.82 -5.92
CA ILE A 3 -15.78 -12.37 -5.59
C ILE A 3 -15.67 -12.24 -4.06
N LEU A 4 -14.65 -12.86 -3.48
CA LEU A 4 -14.32 -12.73 -2.06
C LEU A 4 -13.05 -11.89 -1.92
N ILE A 5 -13.17 -10.70 -1.32
CA ILE A 5 -12.02 -9.85 -0.97
C ILE A 5 -11.55 -10.21 0.43
N ILE A 6 -10.28 -10.59 0.56
CA ILE A 6 -9.66 -10.99 1.83
C ILE A 6 -8.62 -9.96 2.23
N ASN A 7 -8.81 -9.30 3.38
CA ASN A 7 -7.87 -8.34 3.96
C ASN A 7 -8.00 -8.31 5.47
N LYS A 8 -6.89 -8.07 6.16
CA LYS A 8 -6.90 -8.04 7.64
C LYS A 8 -7.83 -6.98 8.24
N PHE A 9 -7.89 -5.79 7.64
CA PHE A 9 -8.77 -4.69 8.07
C PHE A 9 -9.89 -4.46 7.06
N LEU A 10 -11.13 -4.36 7.54
CA LEU A 10 -12.32 -4.12 6.75
C LEU A 10 -12.91 -2.71 7.00
N TYR A 11 -12.03 -1.75 7.29
CA TYR A 11 -12.32 -0.32 7.52
C TYR A 11 -11.18 0.54 6.95
N PRO A 12 -11.37 1.83 6.71
CA PRO A 12 -10.35 2.72 6.16
C PRO A 12 -9.18 2.93 7.15
N ALA A 13 -8.17 2.08 7.11
CA ALA A 13 -6.97 2.17 7.96
C ALA A 13 -5.76 2.78 7.22
N GLY A 14 -5.76 2.75 5.89
CA GLY A 14 -4.65 3.25 5.07
C GLY A 14 -4.92 3.11 3.58
N GLY A 15 -3.88 3.30 2.76
CA GLY A 15 -3.99 3.28 1.30
C GLY A 15 -4.46 1.93 0.73
N ALA A 16 -4.00 0.81 1.29
CA ALA A 16 -4.43 -0.52 0.87
C ALA A 16 -5.93 -0.76 1.13
N GLU A 17 -6.46 -0.26 2.26
CA GLU A 17 -7.87 -0.36 2.59
C GLU A 17 -8.72 0.59 1.73
N THR A 18 -8.23 1.78 1.44
CA THR A 18 -8.88 2.71 0.48
C THR A 18 -8.98 2.06 -0.90
N TYR A 19 -7.90 1.43 -1.36
CA TYR A 19 -7.86 0.68 -2.62
C TYR A 19 -8.90 -0.45 -2.61
N LEU A 20 -8.87 -1.37 -1.65
CA LEU A 20 -9.75 -2.54 -1.66
C LEU A 20 -11.24 -2.18 -1.55
N LEU A 21 -11.57 -1.16 -0.73
CA LEU A 21 -12.95 -0.66 -0.58
C LEU A 21 -13.44 0.02 -1.88
N GLY A 22 -12.54 0.76 -2.54
CA GLY A 22 -12.82 1.37 -3.85
C GLY A 22 -13.05 0.33 -4.94
N LEU A 23 -12.15 -0.67 -5.04
CA LEU A 23 -12.26 -1.77 -5.98
C LEU A 23 -13.55 -2.59 -5.76
N GLY A 24 -13.84 -2.94 -4.51
CA GLY A 24 -15.02 -3.73 -4.21
C GLY A 24 -16.34 -3.02 -4.56
N ARG A 25 -16.44 -1.71 -4.28
CA ARG A 25 -17.60 -0.90 -4.71
C ARG A 25 -17.72 -0.87 -6.23
N GLN A 26 -16.60 -0.76 -6.96
CA GLN A 26 -16.60 -0.73 -8.41
C GLN A 26 -17.02 -2.09 -9.00
N LEU A 27 -16.52 -3.20 -8.46
CA LEU A 27 -16.93 -4.55 -8.89
C LEU A 27 -18.42 -4.80 -8.63
N GLN A 28 -18.96 -4.31 -7.50
CA GLN A 28 -20.41 -4.36 -7.23
C GLN A 28 -21.22 -3.53 -8.25
N ALA A 29 -20.76 -2.32 -8.59
CA ALA A 29 -21.38 -1.48 -9.61
C ALA A 29 -21.34 -2.10 -11.01
N MET A 30 -20.39 -2.99 -11.27
CA MET A 30 -20.32 -3.80 -12.51
C MET A 30 -21.20 -5.07 -12.47
N GLY A 31 -21.98 -5.27 -11.39
CA GLY A 31 -22.91 -6.40 -11.27
C GLY A 31 -22.31 -7.67 -10.68
N HIS A 32 -21.09 -7.63 -10.12
CA HIS A 32 -20.50 -8.78 -9.43
C HIS A 32 -21.02 -8.85 -7.97
N ARG A 33 -21.16 -10.07 -7.45
CA ARG A 33 -21.44 -10.29 -6.03
C ARG A 33 -20.12 -10.27 -5.27
N VAL A 34 -19.91 -9.23 -4.45
CA VAL A 34 -18.67 -9.04 -3.67
C VAL A 34 -18.97 -9.17 -2.20
N GLU A 35 -18.22 -10.04 -1.53
CA GLU A 35 -18.21 -10.19 -0.07
C GLU A 35 -16.79 -10.04 0.46
N TYR A 36 -16.65 -9.81 1.78
CA TYR A 36 -15.38 -9.49 2.40
C TYR A 36 -15.09 -10.39 3.58
N PHE A 37 -13.82 -10.80 3.72
CA PHE A 37 -13.34 -11.55 4.88
C PHE A 37 -12.13 -10.86 5.51
N GLY A 38 -12.15 -10.69 6.81
CA GLY A 38 -11.08 -10.07 7.58
C GLY A 38 -11.26 -10.28 9.07
N MET A 39 -10.58 -9.44 9.89
CA MET A 39 -10.79 -9.42 11.33
C MET A 39 -12.14 -8.81 11.71
N ASP A 40 -12.72 -9.32 12.78
CA ASP A 40 -13.81 -8.67 13.46
C ASP A 40 -13.33 -7.36 14.12
N HIS A 41 -14.00 -6.26 13.83
CA HIS A 41 -13.66 -4.93 14.35
C HIS A 41 -14.91 -4.04 14.40
N PRO A 42 -15.09 -3.21 15.46
CA PRO A 42 -16.27 -2.33 15.59
C PRO A 42 -16.39 -1.31 14.45
N ASP A 43 -15.26 -0.85 13.89
CA ASP A 43 -15.23 0.12 12.78
C ASP A 43 -15.37 -0.54 11.40
N ARG A 44 -15.67 -1.82 11.33
CA ARG A 44 -15.87 -2.56 10.09
C ARG A 44 -17.03 -1.97 9.28
N VAL A 45 -16.74 -1.63 8.01
CA VAL A 45 -17.70 -0.99 7.08
C VAL A 45 -18.22 -1.92 5.99
N VAL A 46 -17.62 -3.12 5.83
CA VAL A 46 -18.00 -4.15 4.85
C VAL A 46 -17.89 -5.54 5.49
N GLY A 47 -18.56 -6.54 4.91
CA GLY A 47 -18.60 -7.88 5.51
C GLY A 47 -19.06 -8.97 4.55
N ASN A 48 -19.50 -10.09 5.13
CA ASN A 48 -20.02 -11.25 4.42
C ASN A 48 -21.34 -11.73 5.04
N ARG A 49 -22.13 -12.44 4.23
CA ARG A 49 -23.45 -12.93 4.64
C ARG A 49 -23.37 -14.02 5.73
N ALA A 50 -22.29 -14.77 5.76
CA ALA A 50 -22.10 -15.82 6.77
C ALA A 50 -21.79 -15.26 8.18
N GLU A 51 -21.66 -13.94 8.33
CA GLU A 51 -21.25 -13.24 9.58
C GLU A 51 -20.03 -13.89 10.25
N ALA A 52 -19.07 -14.34 9.42
CA ALA A 52 -17.91 -15.07 9.87
C ALA A 52 -16.63 -14.25 9.63
N TYR A 53 -15.91 -13.96 10.73
CA TYR A 53 -14.72 -13.12 10.76
C TYR A 53 -13.62 -13.77 11.60
N ALA A 54 -12.38 -13.41 11.31
CA ALA A 54 -11.25 -13.79 12.15
C ALA A 54 -11.31 -13.04 13.49
N PRO A 55 -11.01 -13.69 14.62
CA PRO A 55 -11.01 -13.01 15.91
C PRO A 55 -10.02 -11.85 15.93
N ARG A 56 -10.42 -10.74 16.57
CA ARG A 56 -9.60 -9.56 16.76
C ARG A 56 -8.25 -9.92 17.40
N MET A 57 -7.17 -9.40 16.86
CA MET A 57 -5.83 -9.54 17.38
C MET A 57 -5.19 -8.16 17.50
N GLU A 58 -5.05 -7.69 18.74
CA GLU A 58 -4.42 -6.41 19.08
C GLU A 58 -3.05 -6.63 19.69
N PHE A 59 -2.02 -6.09 19.05
CA PHE A 59 -0.65 -6.15 19.57
C PHE A 59 -0.38 -5.12 20.67
N HIS A 60 -1.19 -4.05 20.71
CA HIS A 60 -1.15 -2.98 21.71
C HIS A 60 -2.45 -3.02 22.52
N GLY A 61 -2.36 -3.30 23.81
CA GLY A 61 -3.53 -3.53 24.68
C GLY A 61 -3.93 -5.01 24.82
N GLY A 62 -5.04 -5.31 25.49
CA GLY A 62 -5.58 -6.66 25.67
C GLY A 62 -5.06 -7.43 26.89
N ARG A 63 -5.75 -8.54 27.24
CA ARG A 63 -5.45 -9.37 28.42
C ARG A 63 -4.14 -10.15 28.25
N LEU A 64 -3.32 -10.21 29.31
CA LEU A 64 -2.00 -10.85 29.32
C LEU A 64 -2.04 -12.31 28.83
N LEU A 65 -3.07 -13.07 29.24
CA LEU A 65 -3.29 -14.48 28.85
C LEU A 65 -3.51 -14.65 27.34
N GLN A 66 -4.14 -13.68 26.66
CA GLN A 66 -4.32 -13.73 25.21
C GLN A 66 -3.00 -13.53 24.48
N LYS A 67 -2.09 -12.72 25.02
CA LYS A 67 -0.77 -12.46 24.44
C LYS A 67 0.13 -13.69 24.43
N LEU A 68 -0.05 -14.64 25.34
CA LEU A 68 0.73 -15.89 25.37
C LEU A 68 0.44 -16.79 24.14
N THR A 69 -0.74 -16.69 23.56
CA THR A 69 -1.11 -17.46 22.35
C THR A 69 -0.70 -16.78 21.04
N TYR A 70 -0.32 -15.50 21.08
CA TYR A 70 -0.01 -14.73 19.87
C TYR A 70 1.16 -15.28 19.05
N PRO A 71 2.28 -15.75 19.62
CA PRO A 71 3.37 -16.31 18.84
C PRO A 71 2.92 -17.46 17.92
N VAL A 72 2.08 -18.37 18.44
CA VAL A 72 1.54 -19.48 17.65
C VAL A 72 0.54 -18.97 16.63
N ARG A 73 -0.34 -18.02 16.99
CA ARG A 73 -1.36 -17.46 16.11
C ARG A 73 -0.78 -16.59 15.00
N ILE A 74 0.38 -15.96 15.21
CA ILE A 74 1.12 -15.19 14.20
C ILE A 74 1.67 -16.12 13.11
N ILE A 75 2.07 -17.33 13.49
CA ILE A 75 2.53 -18.32 12.52
C ILE A 75 1.34 -18.98 11.82
N TYR A 76 0.33 -19.42 12.59
CA TYR A 76 -0.81 -20.16 12.06
C TYR A 76 -2.12 -19.78 12.77
N SER A 77 -3.08 -19.22 12.04
CA SER A 77 -4.38 -18.81 12.61
C SER A 77 -5.49 -19.81 12.29
N ALA A 78 -5.60 -20.86 13.10
CA ALA A 78 -6.70 -21.82 12.99
C ALA A 78 -8.10 -21.18 13.12
N PRO A 79 -8.32 -20.14 13.97
CA PRO A 79 -9.60 -19.45 14.00
C PRO A 79 -9.94 -18.70 12.71
N ALA A 80 -8.96 -17.97 12.10
CA ALA A 80 -9.16 -17.29 10.83
C ALA A 80 -9.50 -18.30 9.73
N ARG A 81 -8.76 -19.40 9.69
CA ARG A 81 -8.97 -20.49 8.74
C ARG A 81 -10.38 -21.07 8.82
N ARG A 82 -10.86 -21.40 10.04
CA ARG A 82 -12.22 -21.94 10.25
C ARG A 82 -13.32 -20.93 9.87
N ALA A 83 -13.11 -19.66 10.20
CA ALA A 83 -14.06 -18.61 9.86
C ALA A 83 -14.13 -18.42 8.33
N LEU A 84 -12.97 -18.41 7.65
CA LEU A 84 -12.92 -18.34 6.19
C LEU A 84 -13.62 -19.52 5.53
N GLY A 85 -13.45 -20.75 6.05
CA GLY A 85 -14.12 -21.93 5.51
C GLY A 85 -15.65 -21.76 5.45
N ARG A 86 -16.26 -21.17 6.50
CA ARG A 86 -17.71 -20.87 6.49
C ARG A 86 -18.11 -19.88 5.41
N VAL A 87 -17.29 -18.85 5.16
CA VAL A 87 -17.55 -17.87 4.09
C VAL A 87 -17.40 -18.52 2.72
N LEU A 88 -16.39 -19.37 2.52
CA LEU A 88 -16.18 -20.10 1.26
C LEU A 88 -17.36 -21.04 0.96
N GLU A 89 -17.87 -21.74 1.98
CA GLU A 89 -19.04 -22.63 1.82
C GLU A 89 -20.34 -21.88 1.49
N ASP A 90 -20.56 -20.68 2.10
CA ASP A 90 -21.76 -19.88 1.86
C ASP A 90 -21.70 -19.14 0.51
N LEU A 91 -20.61 -18.44 0.23
CA LEU A 91 -20.47 -17.62 -0.98
C LEU A 91 -20.18 -18.48 -2.21
N GLN A 92 -19.33 -19.50 -2.06
CA GLN A 92 -18.78 -20.29 -3.18
C GLN A 92 -18.17 -19.40 -4.26
N PRO A 93 -17.09 -18.66 -3.95
CA PRO A 93 -16.51 -17.66 -4.82
C PRO A 93 -15.90 -18.26 -6.10
N ASP A 94 -15.98 -17.50 -7.19
CA ASP A 94 -15.25 -17.76 -8.44
C ASP A 94 -13.81 -17.22 -8.35
N VAL A 95 -13.64 -16.15 -7.54
CA VAL A 95 -12.34 -15.48 -7.34
C VAL A 95 -12.19 -15.07 -5.88
N CYS A 96 -11.01 -15.31 -5.30
CA CYS A 96 -10.55 -14.75 -4.03
C CYS A 96 -9.46 -13.69 -4.31
N LEU A 97 -9.73 -12.43 -3.99
CA LEU A 97 -8.78 -11.31 -4.06
C LEU A 97 -8.13 -11.12 -2.70
N LEU A 98 -6.91 -11.59 -2.54
CA LEU A 98 -6.15 -11.52 -1.30
C LEU A 98 -5.30 -10.26 -1.28
N ASN A 99 -5.33 -9.53 -0.16
CA ASN A 99 -4.54 -8.33 0.08
C ASN A 99 -3.63 -8.53 1.31
N ASN A 100 -3.63 -7.61 2.27
CA ASN A 100 -2.81 -7.73 3.47
C ASN A 100 -3.40 -8.78 4.42
N PHE A 101 -2.69 -9.88 4.66
CA PHE A 101 -3.14 -10.99 5.52
C PHE A 101 -2.18 -11.30 6.68
N ASN A 102 -0.95 -10.76 6.66
CA ASN A 102 0.07 -11.16 7.62
C ASN A 102 -0.26 -10.77 9.05
N PHE A 103 0.18 -11.64 9.92
CA PHE A 103 0.09 -11.74 11.36
C PHE A 103 -1.33 -12.00 11.90
N GLN A 104 -2.37 -11.38 11.37
CA GLN A 104 -3.73 -11.52 11.88
C GLN A 104 -4.50 -12.69 11.23
N LEU A 105 -4.45 -12.79 9.90
CA LEU A 105 -5.08 -13.88 9.15
C LEU A 105 -4.11 -15.03 8.88
N THR A 106 -2.84 -14.71 8.67
CA THR A 106 -1.71 -15.58 8.30
C THR A 106 -1.87 -16.26 6.92
N PRO A 107 -0.80 -16.77 6.31
CA PRO A 107 -0.91 -17.57 5.08
C PRO A 107 -1.78 -18.81 5.19
N SER A 108 -2.26 -19.19 6.41
CA SER A 108 -3.22 -20.28 6.59
C SER A 108 -4.54 -20.06 5.83
N VAL A 109 -4.87 -18.82 5.47
CA VAL A 109 -6.05 -18.51 4.62
C VAL A 109 -5.88 -19.04 3.21
N ILE A 110 -4.64 -19.04 2.66
CA ILE A 110 -4.31 -19.62 1.35
C ILE A 110 -4.57 -21.13 1.37
N LEU A 111 -4.11 -21.81 2.46
CA LEU A 111 -4.37 -23.23 2.65
C LEU A 111 -5.88 -23.53 2.67
N GLU A 112 -6.68 -22.67 3.30
CA GLU A 112 -8.13 -22.93 3.40
C GLU A 112 -8.81 -22.79 2.05
N VAL A 113 -8.48 -21.77 1.26
CA VAL A 113 -9.01 -21.64 -0.10
C VAL A 113 -8.64 -22.87 -0.94
N ARG A 114 -7.37 -23.29 -0.95
CA ARG A 114 -6.92 -24.47 -1.71
C ARG A 114 -7.51 -25.78 -1.19
N ASN A 115 -7.73 -25.90 0.13
CA ASN A 115 -8.38 -27.05 0.72
C ASN A 115 -9.86 -27.13 0.34
N TRP A 116 -10.57 -26.00 0.38
CA TRP A 116 -11.96 -25.89 -0.03
C TRP A 116 -12.12 -26.25 -1.52
N GLN A 117 -11.25 -25.74 -2.42
CA GLN A 117 -11.26 -26.09 -3.84
C GLN A 117 -11.12 -27.61 -4.04
N ARG A 118 -10.15 -28.26 -3.37
CA ARG A 118 -9.95 -29.72 -3.46
C ARG A 118 -11.13 -30.52 -2.99
N LYS A 119 -11.82 -30.07 -1.94
CA LYS A 119 -13.00 -30.74 -1.38
C LYS A 119 -14.22 -30.61 -2.27
N THR A 120 -14.40 -29.48 -2.91
CA THR A 120 -15.61 -29.15 -3.67
C THR A 120 -15.47 -29.41 -5.17
N GLY A 121 -14.24 -29.56 -5.67
CA GLY A 121 -13.94 -29.61 -7.11
C GLY A 121 -14.17 -28.30 -7.84
N ARG A 122 -14.40 -27.19 -7.12
CA ARG A 122 -14.67 -25.89 -7.74
C ARG A 122 -13.38 -25.21 -8.16
N ASP A 123 -13.41 -24.60 -9.33
CA ASP A 123 -12.40 -23.66 -9.77
C ASP A 123 -12.65 -22.29 -9.12
N CYS A 124 -11.66 -21.79 -8.40
CA CYS A 124 -11.68 -20.46 -7.76
C CYS A 124 -10.28 -19.85 -7.87
N LYS A 125 -10.14 -18.79 -8.61
CA LYS A 125 -8.81 -18.16 -8.77
C LYS A 125 -8.42 -17.40 -7.52
N LEU A 126 -7.19 -17.60 -7.08
CA LEU A 126 -6.60 -16.93 -5.93
C LEU A 126 -5.58 -15.88 -6.39
N ILE A 127 -6.01 -14.63 -6.41
CA ILE A 127 -5.21 -13.48 -6.84
C ILE A 127 -4.73 -12.73 -5.61
N TYR A 128 -3.45 -12.43 -5.53
CA TYR A 128 -2.88 -11.62 -4.47
C TYR A 128 -2.48 -10.25 -5.01
N THR A 129 -2.93 -9.17 -4.36
CA THR A 129 -2.45 -7.82 -4.64
C THR A 129 -1.40 -7.42 -3.60
N ALA A 130 -0.19 -7.21 -4.07
CA ALA A 130 0.94 -6.83 -3.23
C ALA A 130 0.94 -5.32 -2.99
N HIS A 131 0.70 -4.92 -1.75
CA HIS A 131 0.77 -3.52 -1.31
C HIS A 131 2.07 -3.21 -0.56
N ASP A 132 2.78 -4.25 -0.13
CA ASP A 132 4.04 -4.16 0.61
C ASP A 132 4.95 -5.36 0.26
N TYR A 133 6.05 -5.52 0.99
CA TYR A 133 7.05 -6.56 0.75
C TYR A 133 6.83 -7.82 1.59
N GLN A 134 5.62 -8.06 2.12
CA GLN A 134 5.35 -9.16 3.08
C GLN A 134 5.72 -10.55 2.55
N LEU A 135 5.69 -10.78 1.23
CA LEU A 135 6.05 -12.08 0.65
C LEU A 135 7.55 -12.37 0.67
N VAL A 136 8.40 -11.34 0.77
CA VAL A 136 9.87 -11.48 0.66
C VAL A 136 10.64 -10.84 1.81
N CYS A 137 9.96 -10.11 2.70
CA CYS A 137 10.58 -9.43 3.82
C CYS A 137 9.74 -9.57 5.10
N PRO A 138 10.29 -10.21 6.18
CA PRO A 138 9.52 -10.44 7.42
C PRO A 138 9.02 -9.17 8.13
N ASN A 139 9.64 -8.01 7.92
CA ASN A 139 9.15 -6.74 8.45
C ASN A 139 8.29 -5.94 7.47
N HIS A 140 8.05 -6.46 6.26
CA HIS A 140 7.21 -5.92 5.19
C HIS A 140 7.68 -4.59 4.58
N MET A 141 8.76 -4.02 5.05
CA MET A 141 9.17 -2.67 4.67
C MET A 141 10.42 -2.62 3.78
N CYS A 142 11.17 -3.74 3.66
CA CYS A 142 12.51 -3.71 3.08
C CYS A 142 13.37 -2.57 3.65
N ARG A 143 13.25 -2.32 4.97
CA ARG A 143 13.93 -1.26 5.70
C ARG A 143 14.36 -1.75 7.07
N ASN A 144 15.58 -1.42 7.48
CA ASN A 144 16.05 -1.70 8.83
C ASN A 144 15.62 -0.56 9.77
N PRO A 145 14.76 -0.81 10.77
CA PRO A 145 14.31 0.25 11.67
C PRO A 145 15.40 0.78 12.60
N GLY A 146 16.48 0.01 12.83
CA GLY A 146 17.59 0.42 13.68
C GLY A 146 18.51 1.43 12.99
N THR A 147 18.84 1.21 11.71
CA THR A 147 19.70 2.10 10.92
C THR A 147 18.90 3.12 10.12
N GLY A 148 17.62 2.88 9.90
CA GLY A 148 16.79 3.70 9.00
C GLY A 148 17.13 3.52 7.52
N GLU A 149 17.91 2.52 7.13
CA GLU A 149 18.32 2.26 5.76
C GLU A 149 17.42 1.23 5.07
N ASN A 150 17.27 1.33 3.75
CA ASN A 150 16.62 0.33 2.95
C ASN A 150 17.46 -0.94 2.89
N CYS A 151 16.80 -2.10 2.93
CA CYS A 151 17.47 -3.39 3.11
C CYS A 151 16.83 -4.47 2.24
N GLU A 152 17.63 -5.13 1.42
CA GLU A 152 17.19 -6.18 0.49
C GLU A 152 17.73 -7.57 0.85
N ARG A 153 18.34 -7.74 2.01
CA ARG A 153 19.07 -8.97 2.38
C ARG A 153 18.20 -10.21 2.48
N CYS A 154 16.89 -10.04 2.72
CA CYS A 154 15.94 -11.16 2.84
C CYS A 154 15.30 -11.58 1.52
N LEU A 155 15.41 -10.78 0.44
CA LEU A 155 14.71 -11.03 -0.83
C LEU A 155 15.04 -12.37 -1.49
N ASN A 156 16.21 -12.95 -1.17
CA ASN A 156 16.63 -14.25 -1.69
C ASN A 156 16.22 -15.43 -0.76
N GLY A 157 15.25 -15.23 0.15
CA GLY A 157 14.73 -16.27 1.03
C GLY A 157 15.54 -16.54 2.30
N SER A 158 16.63 -15.79 2.58
CA SER A 158 17.40 -15.92 3.81
C SER A 158 16.90 -14.98 4.90
N PHE A 159 15.90 -15.39 5.66
CA PHE A 159 15.26 -14.58 6.69
C PHE A 159 16.07 -14.42 7.99
N LEU A 160 17.20 -15.09 8.13
CA LEU A 160 18.15 -14.89 9.24
C LEU A 160 18.67 -13.46 9.32
N HIS A 161 18.72 -12.75 8.20
CA HIS A 161 19.08 -11.33 8.18
C HIS A 161 18.11 -10.45 8.97
N CYS A 162 16.82 -10.81 9.03
CA CYS A 162 15.83 -10.13 9.85
C CYS A 162 16.16 -10.24 11.34
N ILE A 163 16.61 -11.41 11.80
CA ILE A 163 17.01 -11.64 13.19
C ILE A 163 18.23 -10.80 13.54
N ARG A 164 19.29 -10.87 12.71
CA ARG A 164 20.53 -10.13 12.92
C ARG A 164 20.32 -8.62 12.93
N GLY A 165 19.44 -8.13 12.06
CA GLY A 165 19.10 -6.70 11.96
C GLY A 165 18.04 -6.23 12.96
N ARG A 166 17.48 -7.14 13.81
CA ARG A 166 16.35 -6.86 14.72
C ARG A 166 15.22 -6.08 14.00
N CYS A 167 14.90 -6.50 12.76
CA CYS A 167 14.12 -5.71 11.82
C CYS A 167 12.67 -5.48 12.24
N ILE A 168 12.12 -6.24 13.20
CA ILE A 168 10.76 -6.04 13.68
C ILE A 168 10.79 -5.28 15.01
N HIS A 169 10.49 -3.99 14.94
CA HIS A 169 10.45 -3.04 16.08
C HIS A 169 11.73 -3.04 16.95
N ASN A 170 12.91 -3.20 16.37
CA ASN A 170 14.21 -3.31 17.07
C ASN A 170 14.25 -4.43 18.12
N SER A 171 13.35 -5.42 18.03
CA SER A 171 13.18 -6.49 19.01
C SER A 171 13.69 -7.82 18.47
N LEU A 172 14.66 -8.42 19.17
CA LEU A 172 15.18 -9.74 18.81
C LEU A 172 14.07 -10.84 18.82
N PRO A 173 13.25 -10.98 19.88
CA PRO A 173 12.19 -12.01 19.90
C PRO A 173 11.16 -11.84 18.78
N ARG A 174 10.75 -10.60 18.48
CA ARG A 174 9.81 -10.34 17.38
C ARG A 174 10.42 -10.65 16.02
N SER A 175 11.69 -10.32 15.82
CA SER A 175 12.40 -10.61 14.58
C SER A 175 12.66 -12.11 14.39
N MET A 176 12.91 -12.85 15.48
CA MET A 176 12.98 -14.31 15.45
C MET A 176 11.63 -14.91 15.05
N LEU A 177 10.53 -14.43 15.64
CA LEU A 177 9.19 -14.91 15.32
C LEU A 177 8.80 -14.63 13.86
N GLY A 178 9.06 -13.41 13.35
CA GLY A 178 8.78 -13.09 11.95
C GLY A 178 9.65 -13.86 10.96
N ALA A 179 10.93 -14.08 11.29
CA ALA A 179 11.81 -14.90 10.47
C ALA A 179 11.37 -16.38 10.46
N LEU A 180 10.93 -16.90 11.61
CA LEU A 180 10.39 -18.25 11.71
C LEU A 180 9.10 -18.42 10.90
N GLU A 181 8.18 -17.46 11.01
CA GLU A 181 6.94 -17.41 10.24
C GLU A 181 7.23 -17.44 8.74
N SER A 182 8.08 -16.54 8.25
CA SER A 182 8.44 -16.47 6.85
C SER A 182 9.15 -17.74 6.37
N THR A 183 10.09 -18.30 7.16
CA THR A 183 10.79 -19.55 6.83
C THR A 183 9.82 -20.73 6.75
N PHE A 184 8.89 -20.82 7.69
CA PHE A 184 7.88 -21.89 7.74
C PHE A 184 7.01 -21.90 6.48
N TRP A 185 6.44 -20.76 6.12
CA TRP A 185 5.52 -20.66 4.99
C TRP A 185 6.23 -20.79 3.63
N HIS A 186 7.43 -20.23 3.48
CA HIS A 186 8.25 -20.45 2.28
C HIS A 186 8.67 -21.91 2.16
N GLY A 187 9.09 -22.54 3.26
CA GLY A 187 9.44 -23.97 3.30
C GLY A 187 8.29 -24.89 2.89
N LEU A 188 7.05 -24.52 3.22
CA LEU A 188 5.85 -25.21 2.76
C LEU A 188 5.46 -24.89 1.31
N GLY A 189 6.12 -23.94 0.67
CA GLY A 189 5.79 -23.51 -0.68
C GLY A 189 4.39 -22.91 -0.82
N ILE A 190 3.82 -22.31 0.24
CA ILE A 190 2.43 -21.88 0.28
C ILE A 190 2.09 -20.88 -0.81
N TYR A 191 3.04 -20.02 -1.18
CA TYR A 191 2.85 -18.96 -2.18
C TYR A 191 2.78 -19.49 -3.63
N ARG A 192 3.11 -20.76 -3.86
CA ARG A 192 2.75 -21.47 -5.11
C ARG A 192 1.23 -21.56 -5.30
N GLY A 193 0.49 -21.41 -4.21
CA GLY A 193 -0.97 -21.38 -4.21
C GLY A 193 -1.59 -20.10 -4.79
N PHE A 194 -0.84 -19.08 -5.17
CA PHE A 194 -1.39 -17.95 -5.94
C PHE A 194 -1.46 -18.31 -7.43
N ASP A 195 -2.54 -17.91 -8.10
CA ASP A 195 -2.66 -18.01 -9.55
C ASP A 195 -2.02 -16.80 -10.24
N ARG A 196 -2.15 -15.60 -9.62
CA ARG A 196 -1.47 -14.38 -10.05
C ARG A 196 -1.13 -13.49 -8.84
N ILE A 197 -0.07 -12.71 -8.95
CA ILE A 197 0.36 -11.71 -7.97
C ILE A 197 0.40 -10.36 -8.68
N ILE A 198 -0.50 -9.46 -8.30
CA ILE A 198 -0.56 -8.10 -8.84
C ILE A 198 0.39 -7.22 -8.05
N CYS A 199 1.38 -6.66 -8.72
CA CYS A 199 2.31 -5.68 -8.17
C CYS A 199 1.86 -4.27 -8.55
N CYS A 200 1.68 -3.38 -7.58
CA CYS A 200 1.24 -2.01 -7.84
C CYS A 200 2.32 -1.11 -8.46
N SER A 201 3.53 -1.64 -8.70
CA SER A 201 4.61 -0.99 -9.45
C SER A 201 5.57 -2.01 -10.07
N ARG A 202 6.29 -1.61 -11.09
CA ARG A 202 7.40 -2.40 -11.66
C ARG A 202 8.51 -2.59 -10.62
N PHE A 203 8.78 -1.55 -9.82
CA PHE A 203 9.75 -1.63 -8.73
C PHE A 203 9.40 -2.76 -7.75
N LEU A 204 8.16 -2.83 -7.25
CA LEU A 204 7.71 -3.91 -6.37
C LEU A 204 7.86 -5.27 -7.06
N LYS A 205 7.47 -5.38 -8.35
CA LYS A 205 7.66 -6.59 -9.13
C LYS A 205 9.12 -7.04 -9.13
N THR A 206 10.09 -6.14 -9.37
CA THR A 206 11.52 -6.51 -9.37
C THR A 206 12.00 -7.07 -8.03
N LYS A 207 11.39 -6.64 -6.92
CA LYS A 207 11.71 -7.16 -5.58
C LYS A 207 11.10 -8.55 -5.35
N LEU A 208 9.85 -8.75 -5.75
CA LEU A 208 9.18 -10.06 -5.63
C LEU A 208 9.79 -11.10 -6.58
N ASP A 209 10.22 -10.69 -7.77
CA ASP A 209 10.86 -11.57 -8.77
C ASP A 209 12.23 -12.13 -8.32
N ARG A 210 12.77 -11.64 -7.20
CA ARG A 210 13.97 -12.24 -6.57
C ARG A 210 13.66 -13.64 -6.01
N ASP A 211 12.41 -13.91 -5.66
CA ASP A 211 11.94 -15.25 -5.32
C ASP A 211 11.49 -15.99 -6.61
N PRO A 212 12.12 -17.11 -6.98
CA PRO A 212 11.78 -17.86 -8.21
C PRO A 212 10.32 -18.35 -8.23
N VAL A 213 9.73 -18.64 -7.08
CA VAL A 213 8.33 -19.12 -6.98
C VAL A 213 7.33 -18.00 -7.33
N LEU A 214 7.68 -16.76 -6.98
CA LEU A 214 6.80 -15.60 -7.21
C LEU A 214 6.95 -15.05 -8.64
N ARG A 215 8.16 -15.10 -9.19
CA ARG A 215 8.52 -14.47 -10.49
C ARG A 215 7.55 -14.82 -11.63
N GLU A 216 7.18 -16.08 -11.76
CA GLU A 216 6.30 -16.55 -12.84
C GLU A 216 4.85 -16.10 -12.68
N LYS A 217 4.50 -15.59 -11.50
CA LYS A 217 3.11 -15.22 -11.14
C LYS A 217 2.91 -13.71 -11.07
N THR A 218 3.98 -12.92 -11.06
CA THR A 218 3.89 -11.46 -10.91
C THR A 218 3.46 -10.77 -12.19
N ALA A 219 2.49 -9.88 -12.08
CA ALA A 219 2.07 -8.93 -13.12
C ALA A 219 2.01 -7.51 -12.53
N VAL A 220 2.17 -6.49 -13.37
CA VAL A 220 2.09 -5.09 -12.92
C VAL A 220 0.72 -4.52 -13.25
N LEU A 221 0.08 -3.93 -12.25
CA LEU A 221 -1.10 -3.10 -12.42
C LEU A 221 -1.02 -1.97 -11.39
N HIS A 222 -0.75 -0.73 -11.84
CA HIS A 222 -0.63 0.42 -10.95
C HIS A 222 -1.96 0.72 -10.28
N ASN A 223 -1.92 1.27 -9.06
CA ASN A 223 -3.14 1.66 -8.36
C ASN A 223 -3.94 2.66 -9.20
N PHE A 224 -5.24 2.62 -9.02
CA PHE A 224 -6.17 3.55 -9.65
C PHE A 224 -6.38 4.80 -8.80
N VAL A 225 -6.86 5.85 -9.46
CA VAL A 225 -7.32 7.08 -8.79
C VAL A 225 -8.69 7.47 -9.35
N GLN A 226 -9.55 8.02 -8.51
CA GLN A 226 -10.83 8.54 -8.99
C GLN A 226 -10.58 9.74 -9.89
N LYS A 227 -11.21 9.73 -11.07
CA LYS A 227 -11.16 10.89 -11.95
C LYS A 227 -11.73 12.10 -11.21
N PRO A 228 -11.00 13.23 -11.17
CA PRO A 228 -11.49 14.42 -10.48
C PRO A 228 -12.82 14.87 -11.05
N GLN A 229 -13.76 15.20 -10.16
CA GLN A 229 -14.97 15.92 -10.54
C GLN A 229 -14.77 17.37 -10.10
N GLY A 230 -15.01 18.32 -10.97
CA GLY A 230 -14.92 19.75 -10.69
C GLY A 230 -13.87 20.48 -11.50
N ASP A 231 -13.98 21.81 -11.51
CA ASP A 231 -13.13 22.71 -12.26
C ASP A 231 -11.72 22.85 -11.64
N SER A 232 -10.77 23.28 -12.47
CA SER A 232 -9.43 23.68 -12.00
C SER A 232 -9.57 24.87 -11.05
N ARG A 233 -8.97 24.77 -9.86
CA ARG A 233 -8.91 25.89 -8.92
C ARG A 233 -7.67 26.72 -9.17
N GLU A 234 -7.72 28.00 -8.83
CA GLU A 234 -6.57 28.87 -8.85
C GLU A 234 -5.51 28.39 -7.86
N LYS A 235 -4.26 28.33 -8.32
CA LYS A 235 -3.13 27.94 -7.48
C LYS A 235 -2.83 29.02 -6.44
N GLN A 236 -2.66 28.58 -5.19
CA GLN A 236 -2.28 29.41 -4.06
C GLN A 236 -0.78 29.25 -3.78
N ASP A 237 -0.20 30.24 -3.11
CA ASP A 237 1.23 30.28 -2.85
C ASP A 237 1.62 29.43 -1.62
N TYR A 238 1.57 28.08 -1.75
CA TYR A 238 2.09 27.14 -0.77
C TYR A 238 2.55 25.82 -1.40
N VAL A 239 3.44 25.14 -0.71
CA VAL A 239 3.88 23.77 -0.97
C VAL A 239 3.10 22.83 -0.04
N LEU A 240 2.52 21.75 -0.57
CA LEU A 240 1.75 20.80 0.22
C LEU A 240 2.51 19.49 0.39
N TYR A 241 2.60 19.01 1.62
CA TYR A 241 2.82 17.61 1.95
C TYR A 241 1.55 17.00 2.51
N PHE A 242 1.20 15.77 2.09
CA PHE A 242 0.13 15.02 2.73
C PHE A 242 0.45 13.53 2.82
N GLY A 243 0.17 12.95 3.98
CA GLY A 243 0.47 11.56 4.31
C GLY A 243 0.84 11.35 5.77
N ARG A 244 1.30 10.14 6.10
CA ARG A 244 1.73 9.83 7.46
C ARG A 244 2.98 10.63 7.86
N MET A 245 2.99 11.16 9.08
CA MET A 245 4.11 11.91 9.64
C MET A 245 5.09 10.97 10.35
N THR A 246 5.81 10.14 9.56
CA THR A 246 6.74 9.13 10.05
C THR A 246 8.14 9.32 9.45
N PRO A 247 9.22 8.82 10.11
CA PRO A 247 10.59 9.06 9.65
C PRO A 247 10.87 8.60 8.23
N GLU A 248 10.30 7.47 7.83
CA GLU A 248 10.48 6.92 6.49
C GLU A 248 9.83 7.76 5.38
N LYS A 249 8.88 8.63 5.73
CA LYS A 249 8.25 9.55 4.78
C LYS A 249 9.05 10.83 4.53
N GLY A 250 10.22 10.98 5.16
CA GLY A 250 11.15 12.08 4.87
C GLY A 250 10.73 13.44 5.43
N ILE A 251 9.86 13.47 6.45
CA ILE A 251 9.38 14.72 7.08
C ILE A 251 10.57 15.54 7.61
N SER A 252 11.59 14.89 8.19
CA SER A 252 12.77 15.58 8.69
C SER A 252 13.53 16.33 7.58
N ASP A 253 13.64 15.74 6.39
CA ASP A 253 14.29 16.38 5.23
C ASP A 253 13.46 17.57 4.74
N LEU A 254 12.14 17.41 4.70
CA LEU A 254 11.22 18.49 4.33
C LEU A 254 11.32 19.67 5.30
N LEU A 255 11.37 19.42 6.61
CA LEU A 255 11.53 20.47 7.62
C LEU A 255 12.92 21.13 7.55
N GLN A 256 13.96 20.36 7.21
CA GLN A 256 15.30 20.91 6.99
C GLN A 256 15.32 21.84 5.76
N ALA A 257 14.72 21.42 4.65
CA ALA A 257 14.56 22.24 3.45
C ALA A 257 13.72 23.49 3.71
N ALA A 258 12.58 23.35 4.40
CA ALA A 258 11.69 24.46 4.75
C ALA A 258 12.39 25.54 5.60
N ALA A 259 13.30 25.13 6.51
CA ALA A 259 14.09 26.06 7.32
C ALA A 259 15.04 26.93 6.49
N GLN A 260 15.48 26.45 5.31
CA GLN A 260 16.33 27.21 4.38
C GLN A 260 15.53 28.10 3.41
N LEU A 261 14.20 27.95 3.42
CA LEU A 261 13.26 28.64 2.54
C LEU A 261 12.18 29.40 3.34
N PRO A 262 12.56 30.36 4.21
CA PRO A 262 11.62 30.96 5.18
C PRO A 262 10.49 31.78 4.51
N HIS A 263 10.66 32.15 3.25
CA HIS A 263 9.69 32.91 2.46
C HIS A 263 8.64 32.01 1.75
N ILE A 264 8.82 30.69 1.80
CA ILE A 264 7.92 29.73 1.15
C ILE A 264 7.00 29.13 2.23
N PRO A 265 5.66 29.25 2.11
CA PRO A 265 4.73 28.59 3.01
C PRO A 265 4.61 27.09 2.72
N PHE A 266 4.63 26.28 3.77
CA PHE A 266 4.43 24.83 3.72
C PHE A 266 3.21 24.44 4.51
N LEU A 267 2.30 23.70 3.89
CA LEU A 267 1.15 23.07 4.55
C LEU A 267 1.41 21.57 4.68
N LEU A 268 1.31 21.02 5.89
CA LEU A 268 1.53 19.61 6.17
C LEU A 268 0.23 18.98 6.68
N ALA A 269 -0.39 18.14 5.85
CA ALA A 269 -1.63 17.43 6.13
C ALA A 269 -1.37 15.96 6.46
N GLY A 270 -1.77 15.51 7.64
CA GLY A 270 -1.59 14.12 8.09
C GLY A 270 -1.38 14.02 9.58
N SER A 271 -1.12 12.80 10.05
CA SER A 271 -0.85 12.52 11.46
C SER A 271 0.29 11.53 11.62
N GLY A 272 0.89 11.50 12.81
CA GLY A 272 1.94 10.55 13.14
C GLY A 272 2.91 11.06 14.20
N PRO A 273 3.90 10.25 14.59
CA PRO A 273 4.81 10.56 15.68
C PRO A 273 5.73 11.78 15.44
N LEU A 274 5.84 12.25 14.20
CA LEU A 274 6.63 13.43 13.84
C LEU A 274 5.77 14.68 13.64
N GLU A 275 4.48 14.62 13.96
CA GLU A 275 3.62 15.80 13.94
C GLU A 275 4.15 16.83 14.91
N GLN A 276 4.32 18.08 14.43
CA GLN A 276 4.87 19.18 15.19
C GLN A 276 6.31 18.97 15.71
N LEU A 277 7.08 18.07 15.07
CA LEU A 277 8.47 17.79 15.47
C LEU A 277 9.33 19.07 15.56
N ARG A 278 9.11 20.03 14.68
CA ARG A 278 9.82 21.30 14.63
C ARG A 278 8.86 22.41 14.24
N GLN A 279 8.74 23.42 15.09
CA GLN A 279 7.98 24.61 14.76
C GLN A 279 8.86 25.56 13.92
N LEU A 280 8.40 25.83 12.71
CA LEU A 280 9.00 26.82 11.80
C LEU A 280 7.91 27.84 11.44
N PRO A 281 8.23 29.14 11.34
CA PRO A 281 7.23 30.19 11.07
C PRO A 281 6.48 30.00 9.73
N ASN A 282 7.13 29.36 8.77
CA ASN A 282 6.59 29.09 7.42
C ASN A 282 5.98 27.69 7.27
N VAL A 283 5.81 26.91 8.33
CA VAL A 283 5.23 25.56 8.31
C VAL A 283 3.94 25.52 9.13
N ILE A 284 2.84 25.17 8.48
CA ILE A 284 1.52 25.03 9.09
C ILE A 284 1.13 23.54 9.11
N TRP A 285 0.88 23.02 10.30
CA TRP A 285 0.41 21.67 10.53
C TRP A 285 -1.11 21.64 10.54
N LEU A 286 -1.72 20.95 9.58
CA LEU A 286 -3.17 20.90 9.39
C LEU A 286 -3.83 19.72 10.10
N GLY A 287 -3.03 18.78 10.66
CA GLY A 287 -3.57 17.51 11.14
C GLY A 287 -4.08 16.63 10.00
N PHE A 288 -4.84 15.60 10.35
CA PHE A 288 -5.41 14.67 9.38
C PHE A 288 -6.47 15.35 8.52
N GLN A 289 -6.32 15.28 7.20
CA GLN A 289 -7.26 15.81 6.21
C GLN A 289 -7.73 14.66 5.30
N SER A 290 -8.96 14.74 4.82
CA SER A 290 -9.57 13.73 3.94
C SER A 290 -10.70 14.30 3.09
N GLY A 291 -11.24 13.51 2.16
CA GLY A 291 -12.40 13.89 1.35
C GLY A 291 -12.14 15.10 0.45
N GLU A 292 -13.12 15.96 0.28
CA GLU A 292 -13.01 17.15 -0.59
C GLU A 292 -12.05 18.20 -0.02
N ASP A 293 -11.96 18.34 1.30
CA ASP A 293 -11.03 19.29 1.92
C ASP A 293 -9.56 18.98 1.54
N LEU A 294 -9.16 17.71 1.58
CA LEU A 294 -7.84 17.29 1.12
C LEU A 294 -7.67 17.53 -0.38
N LYS A 295 -8.67 17.21 -1.17
CA LYS A 295 -8.60 17.41 -2.64
C LYS A 295 -8.47 18.90 -2.99
N ASP A 296 -9.16 19.77 -2.26
CA ASP A 296 -9.04 21.21 -2.46
C ASP A 296 -7.66 21.74 -2.07
N LEU A 297 -7.09 21.25 -0.96
CA LEU A 297 -5.71 21.54 -0.61
C LEU A 297 -4.73 21.11 -1.70
N ILE A 298 -4.94 19.94 -2.33
CA ILE A 298 -4.10 19.47 -3.42
C ILE A 298 -4.30 20.34 -4.67
N ARG A 299 -5.55 20.61 -5.07
CA ARG A 299 -5.88 21.44 -6.26
C ARG A 299 -5.27 22.84 -6.18
N CYS A 300 -5.33 23.44 -4.99
CA CYS A 300 -4.85 24.80 -4.76
C CYS A 300 -3.35 24.90 -4.51
N ALA A 301 -2.66 23.83 -4.13
CA ALA A 301 -1.21 23.84 -3.93
C ALA A 301 -0.45 24.22 -5.22
N ARG A 302 0.62 25.00 -5.09
CA ARG A 302 1.54 25.24 -6.22
C ARG A 302 2.08 23.93 -6.75
N PHE A 303 2.58 23.09 -5.84
CA PHE A 303 2.99 21.72 -6.09
C PHE A 303 2.97 20.94 -4.77
N THR A 304 3.02 19.63 -4.86
CA THR A 304 3.13 18.75 -3.70
C THR A 304 4.53 18.16 -3.60
N VAL A 305 4.91 17.69 -2.40
CA VAL A 305 6.18 17.01 -2.17
C VAL A 305 5.97 15.59 -1.65
N CYS A 306 6.74 14.63 -2.18
CA CYS A 306 6.77 13.24 -1.71
C CYS A 306 8.23 12.86 -1.37
N PRO A 307 8.76 13.28 -0.18
CA PRO A 307 10.17 13.19 0.15
C PRO A 307 10.58 11.86 0.79
N SER A 308 9.94 10.76 0.40
CA SER A 308 10.13 9.44 1.02
C SER A 308 11.57 8.96 1.00
N ARG A 309 12.00 8.38 2.13
CA ARG A 309 13.29 7.71 2.33
C ARG A 309 13.22 6.19 2.22
N TRP A 310 12.02 5.64 2.04
CA TRP A 310 11.81 4.21 1.90
C TRP A 310 11.28 3.85 0.51
N TYR A 311 11.30 2.57 0.21
CA TYR A 311 10.76 2.06 -1.04
C TYR A 311 9.22 2.17 -1.06
N GLU A 312 8.72 3.31 -1.55
CA GLU A 312 7.29 3.45 -1.89
C GLU A 312 6.95 2.49 -3.03
N ASN A 313 5.78 1.89 -2.97
CA ASN A 313 5.35 1.00 -4.05
C ASN A 313 4.57 1.76 -5.12
N CYS A 314 3.43 2.31 -4.78
CA CYS A 314 2.62 3.16 -5.67
C CYS A 314 1.90 4.20 -4.80
N PRO A 315 2.59 5.30 -4.43
CA PRO A 315 2.06 6.25 -3.46
C PRO A 315 0.82 6.97 -4.01
N MET A 316 -0.31 6.79 -3.32
CA MET A 316 -1.57 7.45 -3.65
C MET A 316 -1.42 8.97 -3.69
N SER A 317 -0.57 9.54 -2.83
CA SER A 317 -0.33 10.98 -2.79
C SER A 317 0.23 11.54 -4.11
N VAL A 318 1.05 10.77 -4.82
CA VAL A 318 1.56 11.17 -6.14
C VAL A 318 0.44 11.07 -7.20
N LEU A 319 -0.29 9.93 -7.20
CA LEU A 319 -1.41 9.72 -8.13
C LEU A 319 -2.49 10.80 -7.96
N GLU A 320 -2.89 11.07 -6.72
CA GLU A 320 -3.91 12.08 -6.39
C GLU A 320 -3.47 13.49 -6.78
N SER A 321 -2.20 13.85 -6.51
CA SER A 321 -1.66 15.15 -6.89
C SER A 321 -1.72 15.37 -8.40
N ILE A 322 -1.14 14.45 -9.17
CA ILE A 322 -1.08 14.57 -10.63
C ILE A 322 -2.48 14.57 -11.23
N SER A 323 -3.37 13.66 -10.77
CA SER A 323 -4.73 13.59 -11.28
C SER A 323 -5.58 14.83 -10.98
N LEU A 324 -5.25 15.58 -9.92
CA LEU A 324 -5.87 16.85 -9.56
C LEU A 324 -5.18 18.08 -10.21
N GLY A 325 -4.26 17.86 -11.15
CA GLY A 325 -3.57 18.91 -11.90
C GLY A 325 -2.48 19.61 -11.07
N THR A 326 -1.87 18.93 -10.11
CA THR A 326 -0.85 19.50 -9.22
C THR A 326 0.47 18.76 -9.42
N PRO A 327 1.54 19.44 -9.88
CA PRO A 327 2.85 18.87 -10.06
C PRO A 327 3.44 18.32 -8.76
N VAL A 328 4.33 17.33 -8.87
CA VAL A 328 4.94 16.67 -7.71
C VAL A 328 6.45 16.79 -7.74
N LEU A 329 7.06 17.21 -6.63
CA LEU A 329 8.48 17.00 -6.37
C LEU A 329 8.63 15.70 -5.57
N GLY A 330 9.07 14.62 -6.22
CA GLY A 330 9.18 13.28 -5.66
C GLY A 330 10.62 12.86 -5.41
N ALA A 331 10.84 12.07 -4.37
CA ALA A 331 12.12 11.38 -4.18
C ALA A 331 12.31 10.31 -5.25
N ASP A 332 13.51 10.22 -5.82
CA ASP A 332 13.88 9.16 -6.78
C ASP A 332 14.11 7.83 -6.04
N ILE A 333 13.01 7.19 -5.66
CA ILE A 333 13.05 5.93 -4.89
C ILE A 333 11.77 5.11 -5.09
N GLY A 334 11.92 3.79 -5.11
CA GLY A 334 10.78 2.88 -5.18
C GLY A 334 9.99 3.02 -6.48
N GLY A 335 8.67 3.04 -6.37
CA GLY A 335 7.75 3.24 -7.50
C GLY A 335 7.40 4.71 -7.76
N ILE A 336 7.97 5.68 -7.03
CA ILE A 336 7.71 7.12 -7.28
C ILE A 336 8.10 7.52 -8.70
N PRO A 337 9.30 7.16 -9.21
CA PRO A 337 9.70 7.53 -10.57
C PRO A 337 8.83 6.95 -11.68
N GLU A 338 8.04 5.91 -11.39
CA GLU A 338 7.12 5.32 -12.38
C GLU A 338 5.88 6.19 -12.61
N LEU A 339 5.57 7.07 -11.67
CA LEU A 339 4.37 7.91 -11.67
C LEU A 339 4.64 9.35 -12.10
N ILE A 340 5.88 9.82 -11.95
CA ILE A 340 6.28 11.20 -12.27
C ILE A 340 7.04 11.19 -13.59
N ARG A 341 6.61 12.01 -14.56
CA ARG A 341 7.38 12.30 -15.76
C ARG A 341 8.21 13.58 -15.53
N PRO A 342 9.56 13.45 -15.33
CA PRO A 342 10.40 14.60 -15.02
C PRO A 342 10.29 15.70 -16.08
N GLY A 343 10.13 16.95 -15.64
CA GLY A 343 9.94 18.10 -16.52
C GLY A 343 8.51 18.24 -17.10
N GLN A 344 7.63 17.25 -16.90
CA GLN A 344 6.24 17.26 -17.39
C GLN A 344 5.22 17.27 -16.25
N THR A 345 5.21 16.23 -15.39
CA THR A 345 4.25 16.15 -14.28
C THR A 345 4.90 16.45 -12.93
N GLY A 346 6.20 16.72 -12.90
CA GLY A 346 6.95 17.04 -11.69
C GLY A 346 8.45 16.97 -11.90
N LEU A 347 9.18 16.95 -10.79
CA LEU A 347 10.62 16.72 -10.74
C LEU A 347 10.95 15.59 -9.79
N LEU A 348 12.14 15.01 -9.96
CA LEU A 348 12.70 14.01 -9.05
C LEU A 348 13.95 14.57 -8.37
N PHE A 349 14.17 14.20 -7.12
CA PHE A 349 15.39 14.48 -6.37
C PHE A 349 15.91 13.22 -5.69
N GLU A 350 17.20 13.15 -5.39
CA GLU A 350 17.83 12.00 -4.72
C GLU A 350 17.24 11.79 -3.32
N SER A 351 16.70 10.60 -3.04
CA SER A 351 16.08 10.27 -1.76
C SER A 351 17.06 10.44 -0.59
N GLY A 352 16.63 11.14 0.46
CA GLY A 352 17.45 11.44 1.64
C GLY A 352 18.41 12.62 1.47
N ASN A 353 18.45 13.24 0.29
CA ASN A 353 19.23 14.44 0.02
C ASN A 353 18.39 15.70 0.29
N ALA A 354 18.46 16.23 1.52
CA ALA A 354 17.70 17.42 1.91
C ALA A 354 18.10 18.67 1.11
N ASN A 355 19.36 18.77 0.66
CA ASN A 355 19.80 19.88 -0.19
C ASN A 355 19.22 19.77 -1.61
N GLY A 356 19.15 18.55 -2.16
CA GLY A 356 18.50 18.30 -3.44
C GLY A 356 16.98 18.59 -3.37
N LEU A 357 16.34 18.25 -2.26
CA LEU A 357 14.95 18.61 -2.00
C LEU A 357 14.76 20.14 -1.94
N GLU A 358 15.61 20.86 -1.20
CA GLU A 358 15.59 22.33 -1.13
C GLU A 358 15.75 22.96 -2.49
N GLN A 359 16.72 22.51 -3.29
CA GLN A 359 16.96 23.02 -4.65
C GLN A 359 15.77 22.78 -5.56
N GLY A 360 15.17 21.58 -5.52
CA GLY A 360 13.97 21.25 -6.28
C GLY A 360 12.76 22.12 -5.89
N ILE A 361 12.56 22.36 -4.58
CA ILE A 361 11.52 23.28 -4.09
C ILE A 361 11.75 24.70 -4.59
N ARG A 362 12.98 25.22 -4.49
CA ARG A 362 13.36 26.55 -4.98
C ARG A 362 13.10 26.68 -6.48
N GLN A 363 13.56 25.73 -7.28
CA GLN A 363 13.36 25.71 -8.72
C GLN A 363 11.88 25.80 -9.09
N LEU A 364 11.05 24.92 -8.51
CA LEU A 364 9.59 24.91 -8.78
C LEU A 364 8.90 26.16 -8.23
N TRP A 365 9.40 26.75 -7.15
CA TRP A 365 8.81 27.96 -6.59
C TRP A 365 9.09 29.20 -7.43
N GLU A 366 10.29 29.34 -7.98
CA GLU A 366 10.73 30.51 -8.75
C GLU A 366 10.27 30.47 -10.21
N ASP A 367 10.23 29.28 -10.85
CA ASP A 367 9.85 29.12 -12.26
C ASP A 367 8.34 28.90 -12.42
N ARG A 368 7.59 30.00 -12.47
CA ARG A 368 6.12 29.98 -12.65
C ARG A 368 5.69 29.42 -14.01
N GLU A 369 6.48 29.62 -15.06
CA GLU A 369 6.16 29.11 -16.39
C GLU A 369 6.32 27.60 -16.46
N LEU A 370 7.39 27.07 -15.87
CA LEU A 370 7.59 25.62 -15.74
C LEU A 370 6.43 24.99 -14.97
N LEU A 371 6.04 25.55 -13.82
CA LEU A 371 4.91 25.05 -13.05
C LEU A 371 3.59 25.08 -13.81
N ALA A 372 3.31 26.14 -14.55
CA ALA A 372 2.10 26.24 -15.35
C ALA A 372 2.05 25.15 -16.45
N ARG A 373 3.18 24.91 -17.14
CA ARG A 373 3.29 23.83 -18.12
C ARG A 373 3.11 22.45 -17.45
N MET A 374 3.74 22.25 -16.28
CA MET A 374 3.60 20.99 -15.53
C MET A 374 2.16 20.76 -15.06
N ALA A 375 1.50 21.78 -14.55
CA ALA A 375 0.11 21.68 -14.11
C ALA A 375 -0.82 21.31 -15.28
N GLU A 376 -0.58 21.86 -16.46
CA GLU A 376 -1.31 21.49 -17.68
C GLU A 376 -1.03 20.03 -18.08
N ALA A 377 0.23 19.60 -18.07
CA ALA A 377 0.59 18.20 -18.33
C ALA A 377 -0.01 17.22 -17.30
N CYS A 378 -0.09 17.61 -16.03
CA CYS A 378 -0.78 16.83 -15.00
C CYS A 378 -2.28 16.64 -15.31
N ARG A 379 -2.98 17.69 -15.79
CA ARG A 379 -4.40 17.57 -16.18
C ARG A 379 -4.62 16.65 -17.36
N GLN A 380 -3.63 16.52 -18.25
CA GLN A 380 -3.65 15.63 -19.41
C GLN A 380 -3.20 14.20 -19.07
N GLU A 381 -2.59 14.00 -17.90
CA GLU A 381 -2.15 12.67 -17.47
C GLU A 381 -3.34 11.76 -17.20
N SER A 382 -3.21 10.51 -17.59
CA SER A 382 -4.26 9.51 -17.46
C SER A 382 -3.76 8.33 -16.62
N PHE A 383 -4.33 8.19 -15.45
CA PHE A 383 -4.22 6.98 -14.62
C PHE A 383 -5.51 6.17 -14.72
N ASP A 384 -5.43 4.87 -14.47
CA ASP A 384 -6.62 4.03 -14.42
C ASP A 384 -7.64 4.59 -13.42
N THR A 385 -8.89 4.67 -13.87
CA THR A 385 -10.04 4.87 -12.98
C THR A 385 -10.36 3.55 -12.25
N PRO A 386 -11.14 3.56 -11.15
CA PRO A 386 -11.58 2.32 -10.50
C PRO A 386 -12.20 1.32 -11.47
N ARG A 387 -12.94 1.82 -12.47
CA ARG A 387 -13.58 0.98 -13.51
C ARG A 387 -12.57 0.34 -14.45
N GLN A 388 -11.66 1.13 -15.01
CA GLN A 388 -10.60 0.61 -15.89
C GLN A 388 -9.70 -0.40 -15.18
N TYR A 389 -9.33 -0.10 -13.93
CA TYR A 389 -8.57 -1.02 -13.11
C TYR A 389 -9.33 -2.35 -12.89
N ALA A 390 -10.63 -2.29 -12.55
CA ALA A 390 -11.44 -3.48 -12.38
C ALA A 390 -11.56 -4.29 -13.68
N GLU A 391 -11.76 -3.61 -14.83
CA GLU A 391 -11.79 -4.24 -16.17
C GLU A 391 -10.43 -4.91 -16.48
N ASN A 392 -9.30 -4.25 -16.24
CA ASN A 392 -7.96 -4.81 -16.42
C ASN A 392 -7.71 -6.03 -15.51
N LEU A 393 -8.10 -5.93 -14.24
CA LEU A 393 -7.98 -7.04 -13.29
C LEU A 393 -8.82 -8.24 -13.72
N LEU A 394 -10.07 -8.03 -14.14
CA LEU A 394 -10.95 -9.10 -14.63
C LEU A 394 -10.39 -9.75 -15.90
N ALA A 395 -9.87 -8.95 -16.84
CA ALA A 395 -9.22 -9.48 -18.04
C ALA A 395 -8.03 -10.39 -17.71
N MET A 396 -7.18 -10.00 -16.74
CA MET A 396 -6.08 -10.86 -16.27
C MET A 396 -6.58 -12.16 -15.63
N ILE A 397 -7.73 -12.14 -14.95
CA ILE A 397 -8.35 -13.34 -14.37
C ILE A 397 -8.87 -14.27 -15.48
N ASP A 398 -9.52 -13.70 -16.49
CA ASP A 398 -10.04 -14.45 -17.63
C ASP A 398 -8.90 -15.10 -18.46
N GLU A 399 -7.75 -14.43 -18.58
CA GLU A 399 -6.56 -15.00 -19.24
C GLU A 399 -6.08 -16.26 -18.51
N ILE A 400 -5.98 -16.23 -17.18
CA ILE A 400 -5.56 -17.38 -16.37
C ILE A 400 -6.52 -18.55 -16.56
N GLN A 401 -7.84 -18.27 -16.65
CA GLN A 401 -8.85 -19.31 -16.88
C GLN A 401 -8.72 -19.97 -18.26
N LYS A 402 -8.30 -19.21 -19.27
CA LYS A 402 -8.08 -19.73 -20.64
C LYS A 402 -6.79 -20.55 -20.76
N GLU A 403 -5.72 -20.15 -20.06
CA GLU A 403 -4.43 -20.86 -20.04
C GLU A 403 -4.54 -22.27 -19.41
N GLU A 404 -5.54 -22.51 -18.55
CA GLU A 404 -5.77 -23.80 -17.88
C GLU A 404 -6.81 -24.69 -18.58
N GLN A 405 -7.50 -24.18 -19.60
CA GLN A 405 -8.38 -25.01 -20.44
C GLN A 405 -7.54 -25.67 -21.53
N PRO A 406 -7.44 -27.02 -21.56
CA PRO A 406 -6.61 -27.77 -22.51
C PRO A 406 -7.03 -27.63 -23.95
#